data_22a21164c6b09ade21a99cafea625a4e
#
_entry.id   22a21164c6b09ade21a99cafea625a4e
#
_cell.length_a   1.000
_cell.length_b   1.000
_cell.length_c   1.000
_cell.angle_alpha   90.00
_cell.angle_beta   90.00
_cell.angle_gamma   90.00
#
_symmetry.space_group_name_H-M   'P 1'
#
loop_
_entity.id
_entity.type
_entity.pdbx_description
1 polymer ?
#
loop_
_entity_poly.entity_id
_entity_poly.type
_entity_poly.pdbx_seq_one_letter_code
_entity_poly.pdbx_strand_id
1 'polypeptide(L)'
;MKRIIYILLICSFILSFFIKDKYVELNNLVIVEGIGLECINSEYSIHLKEVIPIKDDSGIEYEYKYYNVKSSNLNDSKNMFNTKISKKIYYNGTKYIITNCTNTKELISTYNINPKYIIHTNKNIKKELSKHS
;
A
#
# COMPACT_ATOMS: atom_id res chain seq x y z
N MET A 1 38.94 -18.75 -31.78
CA MET A 1 38.46 -18.98 -30.43
C MET A 1 38.58 -17.76 -29.50
N LYS A 2 39.74 -17.10 -29.38
CA LYS A 2 39.90 -15.93 -28.49
C LYS A 2 38.95 -14.76 -28.84
N ARG A 3 38.68 -14.46 -30.10
CA ARG A 3 37.76 -13.36 -30.54
C ARG A 3 36.32 -13.62 -30.11
N ILE A 4 35.86 -14.87 -30.13
CA ILE A 4 34.49 -15.24 -29.73
C ILE A 4 34.29 -15.04 -28.23
N ILE A 5 35.31 -15.33 -27.41
CA ILE A 5 35.30 -15.14 -25.96
C ILE A 5 35.17 -13.65 -25.62
N TYR A 6 35.88 -12.77 -26.33
CA TYR A 6 35.78 -11.31 -26.12
C TYR A 6 34.38 -10.79 -26.48
N ILE A 7 33.78 -11.28 -27.55
CA ILE A 7 32.42 -10.89 -27.97
C ILE A 7 31.39 -11.33 -26.92
N LEU A 8 31.51 -12.55 -26.39
CA LEU A 8 30.62 -13.05 -25.31
C LEU A 8 30.76 -12.25 -24.02
N LEU A 9 32.00 -11.86 -23.65
CA LEU A 9 32.24 -11.01 -22.48
C LEU A 9 31.60 -9.63 -22.65
N ILE A 10 31.76 -9.00 -23.81
CA ILE A 10 31.18 -7.69 -24.10
C ILE A 10 29.63 -7.77 -24.12
N CYS A 11 29.04 -8.81 -24.73
CA CYS A 11 27.60 -9.00 -24.70
C CYS A 11 27.06 -9.23 -23.28
N SER A 12 27.75 -10.02 -22.44
CA SER A 12 27.39 -10.23 -21.05
C SER A 12 27.45 -8.93 -20.24
N PHE A 13 28.47 -8.11 -20.49
CA PHE A 13 28.60 -6.80 -19.81
C PHE A 13 27.50 -5.83 -20.23
N ILE A 14 27.15 -5.79 -21.52
CA ILE A 14 26.06 -4.97 -22.04
C ILE A 14 24.72 -5.44 -21.47
N LEU A 15 24.45 -6.75 -21.42
CA LEU A 15 23.25 -7.32 -20.83
C LEU A 15 23.08 -6.95 -19.36
N SER A 16 24.16 -6.91 -18.57
CA SER A 16 24.09 -6.51 -17.15
C SER A 16 23.67 -5.04 -16.94
N PHE A 17 23.90 -4.15 -17.93
CA PHE A 17 23.37 -2.77 -17.88
C PHE A 17 21.88 -2.66 -18.18
N PHE A 18 21.31 -3.63 -18.92
CA PHE A 18 19.87 -3.65 -19.24
C PHE A 18 19.05 -4.35 -18.14
N ILE A 19 19.65 -5.17 -17.29
CA ILE A 19 19.02 -5.73 -16.09
C ILE A 19 19.16 -4.71 -14.95
N LYS A 20 18.65 -3.51 -15.13
CA LYS A 20 18.27 -2.67 -14.02
C LYS A 20 16.97 -3.25 -13.47
N ASP A 21 17.09 -4.20 -12.56
CA ASP A 21 16.00 -4.54 -11.68
C ASP A 21 15.47 -3.25 -11.10
N LYS A 22 14.21 -2.97 -11.35
CA LYS A 22 13.48 -1.90 -10.67
C LYS A 22 13.27 -2.34 -9.23
N TYR A 23 14.34 -2.43 -8.45
CA TYR A 23 14.24 -2.51 -7.01
C TYR A 23 13.61 -1.21 -6.54
N VAL A 24 12.31 -1.28 -6.30
CA VAL A 24 11.67 -0.24 -5.51
C VAL A 24 12.15 -0.50 -4.09
N GLU A 25 13.07 0.32 -3.61
CA GLU A 25 13.53 0.24 -2.23
C GLU A 25 12.30 0.27 -1.32
N LEU A 26 12.22 -0.66 -0.36
CA LEU A 26 11.11 -0.74 0.61
C LEU A 26 10.87 0.61 1.29
N ASN A 27 11.92 1.42 1.46
CA ASN A 27 11.84 2.77 2.00
C ASN A 27 11.03 3.75 1.13
N ASN A 28 10.81 3.44 -0.15
CA ASN A 28 10.04 4.24 -1.10
C ASN A 28 8.62 3.69 -1.33
N LEU A 29 8.21 2.70 -0.54
CA LEU A 29 6.87 2.13 -0.55
C LEU A 29 6.13 2.47 0.73
N VAL A 30 4.84 2.76 0.57
CA VAL A 30 3.85 2.76 1.66
C VAL A 30 3.11 1.44 1.58
N ILE A 31 3.35 0.55 2.54
CA ILE A 31 2.67 -0.75 2.60
C ILE A 31 1.41 -0.59 3.43
N VAL A 32 0.26 -0.71 2.79
CA VAL A 32 -1.04 -0.61 3.46
C VAL A 32 -1.41 -1.95 4.10
N GLU A 33 -1.51 -1.97 5.42
CA GLU A 33 -1.94 -3.15 6.19
C GLU A 33 -3.45 -3.20 6.38
N GLY A 34 -4.07 -2.05 6.63
CA GLY A 34 -5.50 -1.93 6.88
C GLY A 34 -6.10 -0.69 6.25
N ILE A 35 -7.37 -0.76 5.90
CA ILE A 35 -8.15 0.36 5.38
C ILE A 35 -9.39 0.56 6.24
N GLY A 36 -9.60 1.79 6.69
CA GLY A 36 -10.84 2.24 7.30
C GLY A 36 -11.70 2.97 6.27
N LEU A 37 -12.96 2.57 6.12
CA LEU A 37 -13.92 3.25 5.27
C LEU A 37 -15.10 3.72 6.11
N GLU A 38 -15.27 5.02 6.20
CA GLU A 38 -16.36 5.66 6.92
C GLU A 38 -17.27 6.42 5.96
N CYS A 39 -18.58 6.14 6.04
CA CYS A 39 -19.58 6.86 5.28
C CYS A 39 -20.27 7.88 6.18
N ILE A 40 -20.17 9.16 5.82
CA ILE A 40 -20.77 10.28 6.55
C ILE A 40 -21.43 11.20 5.52
N ASN A 41 -22.76 11.36 5.60
CA ASN A 41 -23.51 12.35 4.81
C ASN A 41 -23.17 12.36 3.31
N SER A 42 -23.17 11.19 2.66
CA SER A 42 -22.84 11.02 1.23
C SER A 42 -21.37 11.27 0.86
N GLU A 43 -20.49 11.40 1.84
CA GLU A 43 -19.04 11.45 1.64
C GLU A 43 -18.38 10.21 2.22
N TYR A 44 -17.23 9.85 1.64
CA TYR A 44 -16.35 8.80 2.13
C TYR A 44 -15.17 9.42 2.87
N SER A 45 -14.93 8.97 4.09
CA SER A 45 -13.67 9.21 4.79
C SER A 45 -12.85 7.93 4.78
N ILE A 46 -11.74 7.92 4.08
CA ILE A 46 -10.88 6.76 3.92
C ILE A 46 -9.63 6.95 4.76
N HIS A 47 -9.33 5.95 5.57
CA HIS A 47 -8.14 5.89 6.41
C HIS A 47 -7.24 4.76 5.94
N LEU A 48 -5.96 5.05 5.70
CA LEU A 48 -4.95 4.03 5.41
C LEU A 48 -4.06 3.85 6.63
N LYS A 49 -3.78 2.60 6.96
CA LYS A 49 -2.79 2.22 7.97
C LYS A 49 -1.57 1.64 7.25
N GLU A 50 -0.48 2.38 7.28
CA GLU A 50 0.83 1.94 6.82
C GLU A 50 1.53 1.12 7.88
N VAL A 51 2.14 0.01 7.50
CA VAL A 51 3.07 -0.75 8.32
C VAL A 51 4.50 -0.46 7.87
N ILE A 52 5.34 -0.07 8.83
CA ILE A 52 6.76 0.26 8.60
C ILE A 52 7.59 -0.74 9.39
N PRO A 53 8.25 -1.71 8.74
CA PRO A 53 9.16 -2.60 9.42
C PRO A 53 10.43 -1.85 9.84
N ILE A 54 10.77 -1.90 11.11
CA ILE A 54 12.01 -1.37 11.67
C ILE A 54 12.88 -2.54 12.10
N LYS A 55 14.11 -2.56 11.64
CA LYS A 55 15.09 -3.54 12.10
C LYS A 55 15.79 -2.97 13.33
N ASP A 56 15.63 -3.63 14.46
CA ASP A 56 16.36 -3.39 15.69
C ASP A 56 17.28 -4.58 16.01
N ASP A 57 18.24 -4.39 16.92
CA ASP A 57 19.18 -5.45 17.36
C ASP A 57 18.47 -6.66 17.97
N SER A 58 17.24 -6.48 18.45
CA SER A 58 16.36 -7.52 19.03
C SER A 58 15.49 -8.26 18.00
N GLY A 59 15.40 -7.76 16.76
CA GLY A 59 14.55 -8.36 15.71
C GLY A 59 13.91 -7.34 14.77
N ILE A 60 12.69 -7.66 14.30
CA ILE A 60 11.88 -6.77 13.48
C ILE A 60 10.75 -6.22 14.33
N GLU A 61 10.74 -4.93 14.55
CA GLU A 61 9.62 -4.19 15.12
C GLU A 61 8.80 -3.52 14.02
N TYR A 62 7.55 -3.15 14.32
CA TYR A 62 6.67 -2.50 13.37
C TYR A 62 6.20 -1.16 13.93
N GLU A 63 6.40 -0.11 13.17
CA GLU A 63 5.73 1.17 13.39
C GLU A 63 4.53 1.31 12.45
N TYR A 64 3.56 2.13 12.86
CA TYR A 64 2.36 2.37 12.08
C TYR A 64 2.17 3.86 11.82
N LYS A 65 1.83 4.19 10.59
CA LYS A 65 1.47 5.53 10.18
C LYS A 65 0.09 5.56 9.57
N TYR A 66 -0.64 6.64 9.80
CA TYR A 66 -2.02 6.76 9.39
C TYR A 66 -2.20 7.93 8.44
N TYR A 67 -2.94 7.71 7.37
CA TYR A 67 -3.32 8.74 6.40
C TYR A 67 -4.83 8.78 6.29
N ASN A 68 -5.38 9.96 6.03
CA ASN A 68 -6.81 10.15 5.83
C ASN A 68 -7.07 11.08 4.67
N VAL A 69 -8.09 10.77 3.89
CA VAL A 69 -8.68 11.63 2.88
C VAL A 69 -10.21 11.55 2.95
N LYS A 70 -10.88 12.63 2.55
CA LYS A 70 -12.33 12.69 2.40
C LYS A 70 -12.65 12.97 0.95
N SER A 71 -13.63 12.27 0.40
CA SER A 71 -14.02 12.41 -1.00
C SER A 71 -15.48 12.03 -1.21
N SER A 72 -16.13 12.60 -2.21
CA SER A 72 -17.48 12.22 -2.64
C SER A 72 -17.49 10.90 -3.43
N ASN A 73 -16.34 10.46 -3.96
CA ASN A 73 -16.20 9.16 -4.62
C ASN A 73 -14.86 8.48 -4.33
N LEU A 74 -14.83 7.16 -4.47
CA LEU A 74 -13.67 6.36 -4.11
C LEU A 74 -12.49 6.49 -5.10
N ASN A 75 -12.76 6.75 -6.37
CA ASN A 75 -11.69 6.96 -7.36
C ASN A 75 -10.89 8.22 -7.06
N ASP A 76 -11.58 9.31 -6.74
CA ASP A 76 -10.92 10.56 -6.35
C ASP A 76 -10.12 10.42 -5.07
N SER A 77 -10.62 9.63 -4.12
CA SER A 77 -9.88 9.37 -2.88
C SER A 77 -8.54 8.69 -3.12
N LYS A 78 -8.48 7.76 -4.07
CA LYS A 78 -7.22 7.10 -4.46
C LYS A 78 -6.22 8.09 -5.07
N ASN A 79 -6.71 8.99 -5.94
CA ASN A 79 -5.89 10.06 -6.53
C ASN A 79 -5.39 11.04 -5.45
N MET A 80 -6.24 11.38 -4.48
CA MET A 80 -5.87 12.25 -3.36
C MET A 80 -4.76 11.64 -2.50
N PHE A 81 -4.78 10.32 -2.24
CA PHE A 81 -3.69 9.65 -1.55
C PHE A 81 -2.39 9.71 -2.36
N ASN A 82 -2.45 9.45 -3.67
CA ASN A 82 -1.28 9.53 -4.55
C ASN A 82 -0.66 10.94 -4.60
N THR A 83 -1.48 11.98 -4.46
CA THR A 83 -1.01 13.37 -4.39
C THR A 83 -0.45 13.72 -3.01
N LYS A 84 -1.10 13.24 -1.93
CA LYS A 84 -0.72 13.52 -0.54
C LYS A 84 0.54 12.76 -0.11
N ILE A 85 0.73 11.56 -0.65
CA ILE A 85 1.82 10.66 -0.30
C ILE A 85 2.82 10.64 -1.46
N SER A 86 4.04 11.14 -1.22
CA SER A 86 5.10 11.21 -2.24
C SER A 86 5.68 9.84 -2.63
N LYS A 87 5.42 8.81 -1.83
CA LYS A 87 5.88 7.44 -2.05
C LYS A 87 4.84 6.64 -2.83
N LYS A 88 5.29 5.56 -3.49
CA LYS A 88 4.37 4.62 -4.14
C LYS A 88 3.57 3.85 -3.08
N ILE A 89 2.26 3.80 -3.24
CA ILE A 89 1.37 3.10 -2.31
C ILE A 89 1.14 1.67 -2.81
N TYR A 90 1.39 0.70 -1.93
CA TYR A 90 1.17 -0.72 -2.17
C TYR A 90 -0.07 -1.19 -1.41
N TYR A 91 -1.20 -1.26 -2.10
CA TYR A 91 -2.50 -1.63 -1.53
C TYR A 91 -2.68 -3.14 -1.38
N ASN A 92 -1.97 -3.96 -2.18
CA ASN A 92 -2.13 -5.42 -2.15
C ASN A 92 -1.71 -6.08 -0.81
N GLY A 93 -1.04 -5.32 0.06
CA GLY A 93 -0.73 -5.74 1.43
C GLY A 93 -1.90 -5.65 2.40
N THR A 94 -3.05 -5.12 1.97
CA THR A 94 -4.21 -4.90 2.84
C THR A 94 -4.77 -6.22 3.36
N LYS A 95 -4.72 -6.41 4.67
CA LYS A 95 -5.20 -7.61 5.35
C LYS A 95 -6.67 -7.49 5.74
N TYR A 96 -7.11 -6.29 6.12
CA TYR A 96 -8.46 -6.07 6.62
C TYR A 96 -9.01 -4.69 6.23
N ILE A 97 -10.35 -4.64 6.17
CA ILE A 97 -11.12 -3.41 6.02
C ILE A 97 -12.00 -3.25 7.25
N ILE A 98 -12.04 -2.07 7.84
CA ILE A 98 -12.97 -1.68 8.91
C ILE A 98 -13.92 -0.64 8.37
N THR A 99 -15.22 -0.86 8.47
CA THR A 99 -16.19 0.02 7.82
C THR A 99 -17.52 0.11 8.56
N ASN A 100 -18.20 1.25 8.41
CA ASN A 100 -19.61 1.42 8.72
C ASN A 100 -20.48 1.49 7.46
N CYS A 101 -19.87 1.34 6.28
CA CYS A 101 -20.54 1.43 4.98
C CYS A 101 -21.02 0.07 4.49
N THR A 102 -22.06 0.07 3.67
CA THR A 102 -22.54 -1.14 2.96
C THR A 102 -21.78 -1.39 1.65
N ASN A 103 -21.14 -0.38 1.09
CA ASN A 103 -20.54 -0.40 -0.25
C ASN A 103 -19.04 -0.78 -0.28
N THR A 104 -18.67 -1.80 0.49
CA THR A 104 -17.29 -2.30 0.55
C THR A 104 -16.78 -2.90 -0.76
N LYS A 105 -17.68 -3.43 -1.59
CA LYS A 105 -17.31 -4.01 -2.89
C LYS A 105 -16.71 -2.98 -3.83
N GLU A 106 -17.24 -1.77 -3.83
CA GLU A 106 -16.72 -0.68 -4.65
C GLU A 106 -15.30 -0.26 -4.19
N LEU A 107 -15.06 -0.19 -2.88
CA LEU A 107 -13.72 0.06 -2.34
C LEU A 107 -12.73 -1.02 -2.79
N ILE A 108 -13.08 -2.29 -2.65
CA ILE A 108 -12.26 -3.44 -3.05
C ILE A 108 -11.88 -3.35 -4.53
N SER A 109 -12.86 -3.07 -5.39
CA SER A 109 -12.66 -2.92 -6.83
C SER A 109 -11.77 -1.72 -7.17
N THR A 110 -12.05 -0.55 -6.59
CA THR A 110 -11.34 0.70 -6.88
C THR A 110 -9.88 0.63 -6.47
N TYR A 111 -9.60 0.05 -5.31
CA TYR A 111 -8.25 -0.06 -4.77
C TYR A 111 -7.51 -1.33 -5.24
N ASN A 112 -8.24 -2.23 -5.92
CA ASN A 112 -7.73 -3.52 -6.40
C ASN A 112 -7.08 -4.33 -5.26
N ILE A 113 -7.82 -4.53 -4.19
CA ILE A 113 -7.37 -5.22 -2.98
C ILE A 113 -8.12 -6.53 -2.76
N ASN A 114 -7.51 -7.45 -2.02
CA ASN A 114 -8.12 -8.71 -1.61
C ASN A 114 -7.96 -8.91 -0.10
N PRO A 115 -8.79 -8.22 0.72
CA PRO A 115 -8.66 -8.30 2.17
C PRO A 115 -9.07 -9.67 2.68
N LYS A 116 -8.41 -10.16 3.73
CA LYS A 116 -8.78 -11.41 4.41
C LYS A 116 -10.03 -11.23 5.27
N TYR A 117 -10.23 -10.02 5.81
CA TYR A 117 -11.31 -9.74 6.76
C TYR A 117 -11.97 -8.42 6.42
N ILE A 118 -13.30 -8.37 6.55
CA ILE A 118 -14.12 -7.15 6.50
C ILE A 118 -14.84 -7.06 7.82
N ILE A 119 -14.56 -6.00 8.58
CA ILE A 119 -15.10 -5.77 9.92
C ILE A 119 -16.09 -4.61 9.84
N HIS A 120 -17.36 -4.90 10.07
CA HIS A 120 -18.39 -3.87 10.18
C HIS A 120 -18.49 -3.36 11.62
N THR A 121 -18.49 -2.04 11.80
CA THR A 121 -18.55 -1.41 13.11
C THR A 121 -19.28 -0.07 13.06
N ASN A 122 -20.01 0.26 14.12
CA ASN A 122 -20.59 1.58 14.30
C ASN A 122 -19.72 2.48 15.21
N LYS A 123 -18.54 1.98 15.62
CA LYS A 123 -17.59 2.72 16.43
C LYS A 123 -16.70 3.62 15.55
N ASN A 124 -15.92 4.48 16.20
CA ASN A 124 -14.96 5.32 15.50
C ASN A 124 -13.93 4.48 14.72
N ILE A 125 -13.98 4.56 13.41
CA ILE A 125 -13.17 3.75 12.46
C ILE A 125 -11.67 3.95 12.70
N LYS A 126 -11.23 5.19 12.90
CA LYS A 126 -9.82 5.50 13.17
C LYS A 126 -9.32 4.81 14.43
N LYS A 127 -10.13 4.80 15.51
CA LYS A 127 -9.79 4.15 16.77
C LYS A 127 -9.77 2.63 16.63
N GLU A 128 -10.72 2.05 15.89
CA GLU A 128 -10.73 0.62 15.64
C GLU A 128 -9.53 0.20 14.77
N LEU A 129 -9.18 0.98 13.75
CA LEU A 129 -8.03 0.73 12.87
C LEU A 129 -6.70 0.69 13.66
N SER A 130 -6.58 1.48 14.73
CA SER A 130 -5.38 1.50 15.57
C SER A 130 -5.25 0.30 16.51
N LYS A 131 -6.33 -0.42 16.79
CA LYS A 131 -6.32 -1.60 17.68
C LYS A 131 -5.94 -2.90 16.97
N HIS A 132 -6.19 -2.97 15.66
CA HIS A 132 -5.86 -4.13 14.85
C HIS A 132 -4.43 -3.98 14.31
N SER A 133 -3.51 -4.65 14.91
CA SER A 133 -2.10 -4.73 14.48
C SER A 133 -1.64 -6.17 14.38
#